data_f4c95a4ead929a897618321b1d612f89
#
_entry.id   f4c95a4ead929a897618321b1d612f89
#
_cell.length_a   1.000
_cell.length_b   1.000
_cell.length_c   1.000
_cell.angle_alpha   90.00
_cell.angle_beta   90.00
_cell.angle_gamma   90.00
#
_symmetry.space_group_name_H-M   'P 1'
#
loop_
_entity.id
_entity.type
_entity.pdbx_description
1 polymer ?
#
loop_
_entity_poly.entity_id
_entity_poly.type
_entity_poly.pdbx_seq_one_letter_code
_entity_poly.pdbx_strand_id
1 'polypeptide(L)'
;MAGALFVLDPQAIMVSATQTHGEVTASVAVADQPATEATGIGVLHALAAAGATFAAPMRQLVVAGATDLAALADLAHAHSGSNDPASREAAAVVGWWADRAGYPGTSAVIDLCAHSRQRYITASAPAAERSAAHWRSVFAVTEGPGGLWTWAQRLAKGAPLTALNQVRADDEYSFNAAAQRHRDGADWTVPDRPPVAAMGLRRRCDTADLWEAALLGDRLWRHRAVHTGHVTGGEIVSANRASFTVRCERMDCRLREGNSVCGWHGGIDSYERSVTFTGEIADTSACQGALLLTVTGVRVESRPGIGQWVSLMPAPPNTSMVHSGQYHYRRLQWSRPVERCKSGRVSACGSVVATMP
;
A
#
# COMPACT_ATOMS: atom_id res chain seq x y z
N MET A 1 -11.85 -19.42 -2.87
CA MET A 1 -11.61 -18.34 -3.84
C MET A 1 -10.67 -17.34 -3.16
N ALA A 2 -9.70 -16.79 -3.89
CA ALA A 2 -8.82 -15.74 -3.38
C ALA A 2 -9.65 -14.50 -2.98
N GLY A 3 -9.26 -13.82 -1.91
CA GLY A 3 -9.90 -12.58 -1.47
C GLY A 3 -9.73 -11.45 -2.49
N ALA A 4 -10.63 -10.46 -2.46
CA ALA A 4 -10.47 -9.26 -3.27
C ALA A 4 -9.34 -8.39 -2.72
N LEU A 5 -8.44 -7.95 -3.60
CA LEU A 5 -7.28 -7.13 -3.23
C LEU A 5 -7.62 -5.64 -3.11
N PHE A 6 -8.78 -5.24 -3.55
CA PHE A 6 -9.34 -3.90 -3.38
C PHE A 6 -10.87 -3.95 -3.37
N VAL A 7 -11.48 -2.90 -2.87
CA VAL A 7 -12.92 -2.66 -2.98
C VAL A 7 -13.13 -1.65 -4.09
N LEU A 8 -13.92 -2.02 -5.10
CA LEU A 8 -14.24 -1.10 -6.18
C LEU A 8 -15.30 -0.09 -5.70
N ASP A 9 -14.96 1.19 -5.80
CA ASP A 9 -15.88 2.28 -5.46
C ASP A 9 -16.97 2.40 -6.55
N PRO A 10 -18.26 2.42 -6.20
CA PRO A 10 -19.34 2.60 -7.18
C PRO A 10 -19.28 3.94 -7.91
N GLN A 11 -18.49 4.88 -7.43
CA GLN A 11 -18.26 6.19 -8.03
C GLN A 11 -16.80 6.35 -8.52
N ALA A 12 -16.10 5.25 -8.78
CA ALA A 12 -14.74 5.28 -9.28
C ALA A 12 -14.67 5.96 -10.66
N ILE A 13 -13.60 6.69 -10.90
CA ILE A 13 -13.33 7.36 -12.18
C ILE A 13 -12.49 6.42 -13.04
N MET A 14 -13.06 5.97 -14.16
CA MET A 14 -12.41 5.13 -15.17
C MET A 14 -11.71 6.01 -16.19
N VAL A 15 -10.40 5.84 -16.37
CA VAL A 15 -9.65 6.63 -17.35
C VAL A 15 -8.82 5.72 -18.24
N SER A 16 -9.00 5.87 -19.55
CA SER A 16 -8.10 5.36 -20.56
C SER A 16 -7.41 6.54 -21.22
N ALA A 17 -6.11 6.69 -21.00
CA ALA A 17 -5.34 7.82 -21.48
C ALA A 17 -4.22 7.37 -22.42
N THR A 18 -3.94 8.17 -23.45
CA THR A 18 -2.82 7.97 -24.35
C THR A 18 -2.10 9.30 -24.57
N GLN A 19 -0.79 9.23 -24.72
CA GLN A 19 0.02 10.40 -25.06
C GLN A 19 0.66 10.20 -26.42
N THR A 20 0.40 11.12 -27.33
CA THR A 20 0.95 11.09 -28.68
C THR A 20 1.55 12.46 -29.01
N HIS A 21 2.84 12.48 -29.36
CA HIS A 21 3.58 13.74 -29.67
C HIS A 21 3.47 14.81 -28.56
N GLY A 22 3.38 14.40 -27.30
CA GLY A 22 3.27 15.30 -26.16
C GLY A 22 1.84 15.73 -25.82
N GLU A 23 0.86 15.42 -26.65
CA GLU A 23 -0.55 15.69 -26.39
C GLU A 23 -1.22 14.49 -25.75
N VAL A 24 -1.96 14.72 -24.67
CA VAL A 24 -2.72 13.67 -23.96
C VAL A 24 -4.15 13.70 -24.41
N THR A 25 -4.63 12.55 -24.86
CA THR A 25 -6.05 12.28 -25.12
C THR A 25 -6.55 11.26 -24.11
N ALA A 26 -7.71 11.47 -23.53
CA ALA A 26 -8.30 10.54 -22.58
C ALA A 26 -9.81 10.40 -22.76
N SER A 27 -10.27 9.20 -22.43
CA SER A 27 -11.66 8.84 -22.28
C SER A 27 -11.93 8.67 -20.79
N VAL A 28 -12.84 9.47 -20.23
CA VAL A 28 -13.15 9.57 -18.81
C VAL A 28 -14.60 9.20 -18.56
N ALA A 29 -14.87 8.32 -17.62
CA ALA A 29 -16.22 7.98 -17.17
C ALA A 29 -16.29 7.77 -15.65
N VAL A 30 -17.45 7.90 -15.06
CA VAL A 30 -17.72 7.47 -13.68
C VAL A 30 -18.39 6.11 -13.74
N ALA A 31 -17.77 5.09 -13.16
CA ALA A 31 -18.26 3.71 -13.19
C ALA A 31 -18.58 3.24 -14.63
N ASP A 32 -19.80 2.81 -14.89
CA ASP A 32 -20.29 2.33 -16.19
C ASP A 32 -21.02 3.39 -17.01
N GLN A 33 -20.92 4.67 -16.61
CA GLN A 33 -21.57 5.76 -17.33
C GLN A 33 -20.92 6.04 -18.69
N PRO A 34 -21.65 6.76 -19.59
CA PRO A 34 -21.07 7.17 -20.85
C PRO A 34 -19.78 7.95 -20.67
N ALA A 35 -18.79 7.64 -21.50
CA ALA A 35 -17.49 8.28 -21.44
C ALA A 35 -17.49 9.65 -22.11
N THR A 36 -16.71 10.56 -21.58
CA THR A 36 -16.36 11.85 -22.20
C THR A 36 -14.98 11.75 -22.78
N GLU A 37 -14.86 11.96 -24.10
CA GLU A 37 -13.57 12.07 -24.78
C GLU A 37 -13.05 13.49 -24.67
N ALA A 38 -11.78 13.64 -24.36
CA ALA A 38 -11.15 14.95 -24.21
C ALA A 38 -9.66 14.91 -24.56
N THR A 39 -9.10 16.08 -24.92
CA THR A 39 -7.71 16.23 -25.30
C THR A 39 -7.09 17.43 -24.57
N GLY A 40 -5.83 17.34 -24.20
CA GLY A 40 -5.09 18.38 -23.52
C GLY A 40 -5.79 18.81 -22.21
N ILE A 41 -5.90 20.12 -21.97
CA ILE A 41 -6.55 20.67 -20.78
C ILE A 41 -8.00 20.22 -20.62
N GLY A 42 -8.69 19.88 -21.72
CA GLY A 42 -10.06 19.32 -21.67
C GLY A 42 -10.14 18.03 -20.86
N VAL A 43 -9.07 17.25 -20.75
CA VAL A 43 -9.01 16.06 -19.91
C VAL A 43 -9.15 16.43 -18.43
N LEU A 44 -8.52 17.52 -17.98
CA LEU A 44 -8.65 18.01 -16.61
C LEU A 44 -10.06 18.50 -16.31
N HIS A 45 -10.72 19.16 -17.29
CA HIS A 45 -12.15 19.52 -17.16
C HIS A 45 -13.05 18.28 -17.05
N ALA A 46 -12.80 17.26 -17.87
CA ALA A 46 -13.55 16.02 -17.80
C ALA A 46 -13.35 15.29 -16.46
N LEU A 47 -12.13 15.28 -15.94
CA LEU A 47 -11.82 14.75 -14.62
C LEU A 47 -12.51 15.53 -13.49
N ALA A 48 -12.47 16.89 -13.56
CA ALA A 48 -13.19 17.73 -12.60
C ALA A 48 -14.68 17.44 -12.60
N ALA A 49 -15.30 17.35 -13.79
CA ALA A 49 -16.71 17.01 -13.95
C ALA A 49 -17.04 15.60 -13.42
N ALA A 50 -16.11 14.65 -13.51
CA ALA A 50 -16.21 13.32 -12.95
C ALA A 50 -15.99 13.28 -11.41
N GLY A 51 -15.65 14.40 -10.78
CA GLY A 51 -15.49 14.52 -9.34
C GLY A 51 -14.02 14.49 -8.85
N ALA A 52 -13.04 14.69 -9.74
CA ALA A 52 -11.64 14.88 -9.36
C ALA A 52 -11.44 16.29 -8.76
N THR A 53 -11.95 16.49 -7.57
CA THR A 53 -11.91 17.77 -6.82
C THR A 53 -11.71 17.49 -5.33
N PHE A 54 -11.05 18.41 -4.64
CA PHE A 54 -10.90 18.36 -3.17
C PHE A 54 -12.15 18.79 -2.41
N ALA A 55 -13.13 19.36 -3.08
CA ALA A 55 -14.42 19.73 -2.49
C ALA A 55 -15.35 18.53 -2.30
N ALA A 56 -15.10 17.41 -2.98
CA ALA A 56 -15.86 16.18 -2.88
C ALA A 56 -15.09 15.13 -2.04
N PRO A 57 -15.74 14.03 -1.60
CA PRO A 57 -15.05 12.88 -1.04
C PRO A 57 -14.01 12.31 -2.02
N MET A 58 -12.95 11.71 -1.48
CA MET A 58 -11.93 11.03 -2.27
C MET A 58 -12.55 10.09 -3.30
N ARG A 59 -12.20 10.26 -4.56
CA ARG A 59 -12.57 9.35 -5.66
C ARG A 59 -11.43 8.38 -5.95
N GLN A 60 -11.81 7.15 -6.23
CA GLN A 60 -10.89 6.12 -6.71
C GLN A 60 -10.66 6.33 -8.21
N LEU A 61 -9.39 6.40 -8.62
CA LEU A 61 -9.00 6.37 -10.02
C LEU A 61 -8.73 4.92 -10.45
N VAL A 62 -9.27 4.51 -11.59
CA VAL A 62 -9.00 3.20 -12.20
C VAL A 62 -8.40 3.41 -13.59
N VAL A 63 -7.23 2.85 -13.80
CA VAL A 63 -6.49 2.91 -15.07
C VAL A 63 -6.10 1.50 -15.53
N ALA A 64 -5.86 1.34 -16.83
CA ALA A 64 -5.38 0.06 -17.35
C ALA A 64 -3.98 -0.27 -16.84
N GLY A 65 -3.12 0.73 -16.73
CA GLY A 65 -1.76 0.55 -16.26
C GLY A 65 -1.02 1.86 -15.98
N ALA A 66 0.23 1.73 -15.56
CA ALA A 66 1.06 2.87 -15.18
C ALA A 66 1.26 3.93 -16.29
N THR A 67 1.14 3.54 -17.56
CA THR A 67 1.27 4.45 -18.72
C THR A 67 0.14 5.47 -18.77
N ASP A 68 -1.10 5.05 -18.47
CA ASP A 68 -2.24 5.98 -18.41
C ASP A 68 -2.04 7.01 -17.31
N LEU A 69 -1.62 6.54 -16.13
CA LEU A 69 -1.36 7.43 -14.99
C LEU A 69 -0.20 8.39 -15.26
N ALA A 70 0.87 7.92 -15.93
CA ALA A 70 1.99 8.77 -16.29
C ALA A 70 1.56 9.89 -17.26
N ALA A 71 0.75 9.56 -18.28
CA ALA A 71 0.21 10.56 -19.19
C ALA A 71 -0.64 11.61 -18.47
N LEU A 72 -1.49 11.19 -17.52
CA LEU A 72 -2.28 12.11 -16.69
C LEU A 72 -1.38 12.99 -15.80
N ALA A 73 -0.33 12.42 -15.20
CA ALA A 73 0.60 13.15 -14.35
C ALA A 73 1.38 14.21 -15.13
N ASP A 74 1.85 13.88 -16.33
CA ASP A 74 2.53 14.83 -17.23
C ASP A 74 1.61 16.00 -17.61
N LEU A 75 0.35 15.69 -17.95
CA LEU A 75 -0.67 16.69 -18.25
C LEU A 75 -0.93 17.60 -17.04
N ALA A 76 -1.13 16.99 -15.87
CA ALA A 76 -1.36 17.73 -14.63
C ALA A 76 -0.17 18.66 -14.28
N HIS A 77 1.04 18.16 -14.48
CA HIS A 77 2.25 18.95 -14.27
C HIS A 77 2.32 20.16 -15.21
N ALA A 78 2.02 19.97 -16.49
CA ALA A 78 1.99 21.03 -17.49
C ALA A 78 0.94 22.12 -17.20
N HIS A 79 -0.14 21.77 -16.49
CA HIS A 79 -1.26 22.68 -16.18
C HIS A 79 -1.41 23.05 -14.69
N SER A 80 -0.42 22.74 -13.85
CA SER A 80 -0.44 23.05 -12.41
C SER A 80 -0.62 24.56 -12.13
N GLY A 81 -0.08 25.43 -12.97
CA GLY A 81 -0.21 26.87 -12.91
C GLY A 81 -1.39 27.45 -13.70
N SER A 82 -2.38 26.66 -14.09
CA SER A 82 -3.55 27.14 -14.86
C SER A 82 -4.28 28.27 -14.13
N ASN A 83 -4.72 29.27 -14.89
CA ASN A 83 -5.57 30.36 -14.38
C ASN A 83 -7.02 29.88 -14.12
N ASP A 84 -7.43 28.78 -14.75
CA ASP A 84 -8.72 28.16 -14.48
C ASP A 84 -8.67 27.35 -13.16
N PRO A 85 -9.47 27.74 -12.13
CA PRO A 85 -9.43 27.08 -10.83
C PRO A 85 -9.79 25.61 -10.90
N ALA A 86 -10.75 25.22 -11.76
CA ALA A 86 -11.20 23.82 -11.87
C ALA A 86 -10.08 22.92 -12.46
N SER A 87 -9.42 23.39 -13.52
CA SER A 87 -8.28 22.68 -14.10
C SER A 87 -7.11 22.58 -13.13
N ARG A 88 -6.80 23.64 -12.39
CA ARG A 88 -5.73 23.65 -11.40
C ARG A 88 -6.01 22.70 -10.24
N GLU A 89 -7.25 22.65 -9.74
CA GLU A 89 -7.64 21.71 -8.69
C GLU A 89 -7.59 20.28 -9.18
N ALA A 90 -8.14 19.99 -10.39
CA ALA A 90 -8.07 18.67 -11.00
C ALA A 90 -6.62 18.23 -11.21
N ALA A 91 -5.74 19.11 -11.68
CA ALA A 91 -4.31 18.83 -11.80
C ALA A 91 -3.68 18.47 -10.44
N ALA A 92 -4.05 19.15 -9.37
CA ALA A 92 -3.56 18.85 -8.03
C ALA A 92 -4.09 17.49 -7.51
N VAL A 93 -5.33 17.11 -7.82
CA VAL A 93 -5.88 15.79 -7.51
C VAL A 93 -5.16 14.70 -8.30
N VAL A 94 -4.88 14.92 -9.59
CA VAL A 94 -4.09 13.98 -10.41
C VAL A 94 -2.68 13.83 -9.85
N GLY A 95 -2.04 14.93 -9.45
CA GLY A 95 -0.73 14.90 -8.79
C GLY A 95 -0.75 14.08 -7.50
N TRP A 96 -1.81 14.23 -6.70
CA TRP A 96 -2.00 13.39 -5.50
C TRP A 96 -2.18 11.90 -5.86
N TRP A 97 -2.97 11.55 -6.88
CA TRP A 97 -3.10 10.17 -7.35
C TRP A 97 -1.75 9.61 -7.82
N ALA A 98 -0.97 10.39 -8.56
CA ALA A 98 0.35 9.98 -9.05
C ALA A 98 1.32 9.67 -7.89
N ASP A 99 1.36 10.53 -6.85
CA ASP A 99 2.13 10.26 -5.64
C ASP A 99 1.59 9.02 -4.91
N ARG A 100 0.26 8.92 -4.77
CA ARG A 100 -0.38 7.85 -4.00
C ARG A 100 -0.26 6.49 -4.67
N ALA A 101 -0.18 6.40 -6.00
CA ALA A 101 0.08 5.17 -6.72
C ALA A 101 1.40 4.50 -6.35
N GLY A 102 2.37 5.25 -5.83
CA GLY A 102 3.61 4.73 -5.28
C GLY A 102 3.47 4.07 -3.89
N TYR A 103 2.29 4.09 -3.28
CA TYR A 103 2.04 3.48 -1.97
C TYR A 103 1.46 2.06 -2.15
N PRO A 104 2.09 1.03 -1.60
CA PRO A 104 1.62 -0.34 -1.74
C PRO A 104 0.18 -0.51 -1.22
N GLY A 105 -0.66 -1.13 -2.03
CA GLY A 105 -2.03 -1.44 -1.67
C GLY A 105 -2.99 -0.26 -1.60
N THR A 106 -2.59 0.93 -2.09
CA THR A 106 -3.49 2.09 -2.14
C THR A 106 -4.84 1.73 -2.77
N SER A 107 -5.92 2.20 -2.16
CA SER A 107 -7.27 2.11 -2.71
C SER A 107 -7.63 3.32 -3.59
N ALA A 108 -6.79 4.35 -3.59
CA ALA A 108 -7.04 5.59 -4.32
C ALA A 108 -6.78 5.45 -5.83
N VAL A 109 -5.83 4.59 -6.21
CA VAL A 109 -5.48 4.32 -7.61
C VAL A 109 -5.40 2.82 -7.84
N ILE A 110 -6.20 2.33 -8.77
CA ILE A 110 -6.22 0.92 -9.16
C ILE A 110 -5.57 0.78 -10.54
N ASP A 111 -4.34 0.26 -10.56
CA ASP A 111 -3.68 -0.21 -11.78
C ASP A 111 -4.13 -1.65 -12.06
N LEU A 112 -4.97 -1.82 -13.07
CA LEU A 112 -5.58 -3.12 -13.38
C LEU A 112 -4.55 -4.15 -13.86
N CYS A 113 -3.51 -3.74 -14.59
CA CYS A 113 -2.43 -4.65 -14.99
C CYS A 113 -1.65 -5.15 -13.77
N ALA A 114 -1.31 -4.26 -12.84
CA ALA A 114 -0.58 -4.63 -11.62
C ALA A 114 -1.41 -5.58 -10.76
N HIS A 115 -2.68 -5.28 -10.51
CA HIS A 115 -3.59 -6.14 -9.75
C HIS A 115 -3.84 -7.49 -10.44
N SER A 116 -3.94 -7.53 -11.77
CA SER A 116 -4.08 -8.77 -12.53
C SER A 116 -2.87 -9.68 -12.35
N ARG A 117 -1.65 -9.13 -12.50
CA ARG A 117 -0.39 -9.87 -12.28
C ARG A 117 -0.22 -10.33 -10.83
N GLN A 118 -0.74 -9.58 -9.88
CA GLN A 118 -0.69 -9.96 -8.47
C GLN A 118 -1.61 -11.15 -8.18
N ARG A 119 -2.74 -11.25 -8.88
CA ARG A 119 -3.78 -12.25 -8.61
C ARG A 119 -3.69 -13.50 -9.50
N TYR A 120 -3.20 -13.36 -10.74
CA TYR A 120 -3.22 -14.43 -11.73
C TYR A 120 -1.84 -14.73 -12.29
N ILE A 121 -1.65 -15.98 -12.68
CA ILE A 121 -0.49 -16.47 -13.45
C ILE A 121 -1.04 -16.97 -14.77
N THR A 122 -0.64 -16.35 -15.88
CA THR A 122 -1.15 -16.69 -17.22
C THR A 122 -0.22 -17.60 -18.01
N ALA A 123 0.93 -17.97 -17.45
CA ALA A 123 2.01 -18.67 -18.14
C ALA A 123 2.55 -17.93 -19.37
N SER A 124 2.27 -16.64 -19.49
CA SER A 124 2.78 -15.77 -20.54
C SER A 124 4.14 -15.17 -20.17
N ALA A 125 4.85 -14.64 -21.18
CA ALA A 125 6.08 -13.90 -20.91
C ALA A 125 5.82 -12.69 -20.00
N PRO A 126 6.71 -12.36 -19.04
CA PRO A 126 6.52 -11.23 -18.12
C PRO A 126 6.28 -9.87 -18.81
N ALA A 127 6.82 -9.68 -20.02
CA ALA A 127 6.57 -8.48 -20.82
C ALA A 127 5.11 -8.41 -21.31
N ALA A 128 4.52 -9.53 -21.72
CA ALA A 128 3.12 -9.59 -22.13
C ALA A 128 2.19 -9.29 -20.96
N GLU A 129 2.46 -9.82 -19.77
CA GLU A 129 1.67 -9.56 -18.56
C GLU A 129 1.72 -8.11 -18.05
N ARG A 130 2.63 -7.28 -18.58
CA ARG A 130 2.65 -5.82 -18.33
C ARG A 130 1.74 -5.05 -19.28
N SER A 131 1.26 -5.70 -20.34
CA SER A 131 0.44 -5.06 -21.38
C SER A 131 -1.04 -5.11 -21.04
N ALA A 132 -1.71 -3.98 -21.13
CA ALA A 132 -3.16 -3.88 -21.00
C ALA A 132 -3.89 -4.72 -22.07
N ALA A 133 -3.35 -4.78 -23.29
CA ALA A 133 -3.92 -5.57 -24.39
C ALA A 133 -3.95 -7.08 -24.04
N HIS A 134 -2.90 -7.59 -23.42
CA HIS A 134 -2.86 -8.97 -22.94
C HIS A 134 -4.00 -9.27 -21.95
N TRP A 135 -4.16 -8.44 -20.93
CA TRP A 135 -5.18 -8.64 -19.91
C TRP A 135 -6.60 -8.41 -20.42
N ARG A 136 -6.78 -7.45 -21.35
CA ARG A 136 -8.08 -7.29 -22.05
C ARG A 136 -8.47 -8.56 -22.79
N SER A 137 -7.51 -9.21 -23.46
CA SER A 137 -7.74 -10.51 -24.10
C SER A 137 -8.08 -11.60 -23.10
N VAL A 138 -7.30 -11.73 -21.98
CA VAL A 138 -7.55 -12.74 -20.94
C VAL A 138 -8.93 -12.57 -20.31
N PHE A 139 -9.35 -11.33 -20.06
CA PHE A 139 -10.65 -11.04 -19.46
C PHE A 139 -11.78 -10.83 -20.50
N ALA A 140 -11.49 -10.93 -21.80
CA ALA A 140 -12.45 -10.65 -22.86
C ALA A 140 -13.23 -9.33 -22.61
N VAL A 141 -12.50 -8.22 -22.42
CA VAL A 141 -13.05 -6.88 -22.21
C VAL A 141 -12.63 -5.93 -23.33
N THR A 142 -13.48 -4.97 -23.63
CA THR A 142 -13.25 -3.95 -24.66
C THR A 142 -12.26 -2.88 -24.18
N GLU A 143 -11.83 -2.03 -25.11
CA GLU A 143 -11.11 -0.82 -24.78
C GLU A 143 -12.03 0.25 -24.17
N GLY A 144 -11.42 1.28 -23.59
CA GLY A 144 -12.11 2.40 -22.99
C GLY A 144 -12.67 2.14 -21.58
N PRO A 145 -13.30 3.16 -20.96
CA PRO A 145 -13.76 3.15 -19.57
C PRO A 145 -14.72 2.01 -19.22
N GLY A 146 -15.68 1.68 -20.09
CA GLY A 146 -16.61 0.57 -19.85
C GLY A 146 -15.92 -0.79 -19.75
N GLY A 147 -14.85 -0.99 -20.56
CA GLY A 147 -14.01 -2.18 -20.47
C GLY A 147 -13.20 -2.19 -19.16
N LEU A 148 -12.66 -1.05 -18.72
CA LEU A 148 -11.96 -0.92 -17.45
C LEU A 148 -12.88 -1.23 -16.27
N TRP A 149 -14.12 -0.74 -16.28
CA TRP A 149 -15.13 -1.03 -15.27
C TRP A 149 -15.40 -2.54 -15.16
N THR A 150 -15.66 -3.17 -16.30
CA THR A 150 -15.91 -4.63 -16.34
C THR A 150 -14.69 -5.42 -15.84
N TRP A 151 -13.48 -5.00 -16.21
CA TRP A 151 -12.25 -5.62 -15.75
C TRP A 151 -12.06 -5.44 -14.25
N ALA A 152 -12.22 -4.22 -13.72
CA ALA A 152 -12.15 -3.91 -12.29
C ALA A 152 -13.17 -4.75 -11.49
N GLN A 153 -14.41 -4.86 -11.95
CA GLN A 153 -15.44 -5.69 -11.31
C GLN A 153 -15.01 -7.16 -11.22
N ARG A 154 -14.35 -7.71 -12.27
CA ARG A 154 -13.86 -9.11 -12.25
C ARG A 154 -12.74 -9.30 -11.24
N LEU A 155 -11.84 -8.32 -11.10
CA LEU A 155 -10.77 -8.35 -10.10
C LEU A 155 -11.29 -8.13 -8.68
N ALA A 156 -12.32 -7.33 -8.49
CA ALA A 156 -12.94 -7.06 -7.19
C ALA A 156 -13.83 -8.21 -6.68
N LYS A 157 -14.07 -9.26 -7.48
CA LYS A 157 -14.85 -10.41 -7.04
C LYS A 157 -14.19 -11.14 -5.87
N GLY A 158 -14.98 -11.43 -4.83
CA GLY A 158 -14.57 -12.15 -3.64
C GLY A 158 -14.80 -11.33 -2.37
N ALA A 159 -14.58 -11.97 -1.23
CA ALA A 159 -14.64 -11.24 0.04
C ALA A 159 -13.42 -10.31 0.15
N PRO A 160 -13.59 -9.04 0.49
CA PRO A 160 -12.47 -8.13 0.67
C PRO A 160 -11.57 -8.59 1.82
N LEU A 161 -10.27 -8.34 1.69
CA LEU A 161 -9.32 -8.58 2.78
C LEU A 161 -9.66 -7.70 3.97
N THR A 162 -9.49 -8.23 5.18
CA THR A 162 -9.98 -7.58 6.43
C THR A 162 -9.36 -6.21 6.69
N ALA A 163 -8.10 -6.01 6.28
CA ALA A 163 -7.37 -4.76 6.54
C ALA A 163 -7.52 -3.69 5.45
N LEU A 164 -8.30 -3.94 4.38
CA LEU A 164 -8.49 -2.94 3.31
C LEU A 164 -9.13 -1.64 3.80
N ASN A 165 -9.98 -1.71 4.83
CA ASN A 165 -10.56 -0.51 5.44
C ASN A 165 -9.48 0.41 6.05
N GLN A 166 -8.41 -0.16 6.60
CA GLN A 166 -7.29 0.61 7.16
C GLN A 166 -6.48 1.29 6.06
N VAL A 167 -6.25 0.59 4.95
CA VAL A 167 -5.58 1.17 3.76
C VAL A 167 -6.40 2.32 3.20
N ARG A 168 -7.73 2.15 3.07
CA ARG A 168 -8.63 3.20 2.61
C ARG A 168 -8.61 4.41 3.56
N ALA A 169 -8.63 4.19 4.86
CA ALA A 169 -8.56 5.27 5.85
C ALA A 169 -7.26 6.07 5.76
N ASP A 170 -6.13 5.42 5.44
CA ASP A 170 -4.85 6.10 5.18
C ASP A 170 -4.90 6.94 3.89
N ASP A 171 -5.52 6.43 2.83
CA ASP A 171 -5.73 7.19 1.59
C ASP A 171 -6.60 8.42 1.82
N GLU A 172 -7.73 8.28 2.52
CA GLU A 172 -8.65 9.38 2.86
C GLU A 172 -7.95 10.44 3.72
N TYR A 173 -7.15 10.03 4.71
CA TYR A 173 -6.34 10.95 5.48
C TYR A 173 -5.34 11.74 4.62
N SER A 174 -4.64 11.04 3.72
CA SER A 174 -3.70 11.65 2.77
C SER A 174 -4.38 12.63 1.82
N PHE A 175 -5.58 12.27 1.31
CA PHE A 175 -6.40 13.12 0.46
C PHE A 175 -6.80 14.42 1.16
N ASN A 176 -7.30 14.31 2.39
CA ASN A 176 -7.69 15.47 3.20
C ASN A 176 -6.49 16.39 3.51
N ALA A 177 -5.32 15.81 3.75
CA ALA A 177 -4.09 16.58 3.93
C ALA A 177 -3.63 17.28 2.64
N ALA A 178 -3.79 16.66 1.48
CA ALA A 178 -3.54 17.27 0.18
C ALA A 178 -4.53 18.41 -0.12
N ALA A 179 -5.81 18.19 0.17
CA ALA A 179 -6.87 19.19 0.06
C ALA A 179 -6.58 20.42 0.92
N GLN A 180 -6.10 20.22 2.16
CA GLN A 180 -5.73 21.34 3.02
C GLN A 180 -4.54 22.12 2.46
N ARG A 181 -3.50 21.43 2.01
CA ARG A 181 -2.33 22.08 1.39
C ARG A 181 -2.72 22.88 0.15
N HIS A 182 -3.61 22.34 -0.70
CA HIS A 182 -4.12 23.05 -1.87
C HIS A 182 -4.88 24.33 -1.48
N ARG A 183 -5.76 24.27 -0.47
CA ARG A 183 -6.46 25.44 0.08
C ARG A 183 -5.50 26.51 0.66
N ASP A 184 -4.40 26.06 1.26
CA ASP A 184 -3.35 26.92 1.80
C ASP A 184 -2.45 27.51 0.69
N GLY A 185 -2.74 27.23 -0.59
CA GLY A 185 -2.01 27.75 -1.75
C GLY A 185 -0.68 27.04 -2.00
N ALA A 186 -0.46 25.84 -1.44
CA ALA A 186 0.74 25.08 -1.73
C ALA A 186 0.71 24.52 -3.16
N ASP A 187 1.81 24.70 -3.87
CA ASP A 187 2.01 24.12 -5.19
C ASP A 187 2.54 22.68 -5.02
N TRP A 188 1.77 21.71 -5.51
CA TRP A 188 2.09 20.28 -5.41
C TRP A 188 3.28 19.88 -6.29
N THR A 189 3.66 20.70 -7.28
CA THR A 189 4.80 20.43 -8.17
C THR A 189 6.14 20.82 -7.55
N VAL A 190 6.13 21.58 -6.46
CA VAL A 190 7.34 21.98 -5.76
C VAL A 190 7.90 20.79 -4.97
N PRO A 191 9.17 20.41 -5.21
CA PRO A 191 9.79 19.32 -4.49
C PRO A 191 9.75 19.52 -2.97
N ASP A 192 9.43 18.44 -2.26
CA ASP A 192 9.44 18.44 -0.80
C ASP A 192 10.82 18.80 -0.23
N ARG A 193 10.83 19.57 0.84
CA ARG A 193 12.07 19.79 1.62
C ARG A 193 12.54 18.45 2.21
N PRO A 194 13.87 18.22 2.37
CA PRO A 194 14.41 16.95 2.83
C PRO A 194 13.71 16.32 4.04
N PRO A 195 13.34 17.07 5.11
CA PRO A 195 12.60 16.49 6.23
C PRO A 195 11.20 16.00 5.86
N VAL A 196 10.53 16.67 4.92
CA VAL A 196 9.16 16.29 4.45
C VAL A 196 9.25 15.06 3.56
N ALA A 197 10.23 15.03 2.64
CA ALA A 197 10.52 13.86 1.81
C ALA A 197 10.86 12.63 2.64
N ALA A 198 11.63 12.82 3.72
CA ALA A 198 11.96 11.78 4.68
C ALA A 198 10.72 11.21 5.38
N MET A 199 9.77 12.06 5.78
CA MET A 199 8.49 11.64 6.36
C MET A 199 7.64 10.90 5.31
N GLY A 200 7.65 11.35 4.06
CA GLY A 200 6.98 10.69 2.93
C GLY A 200 7.51 9.26 2.73
N LEU A 201 8.84 9.09 2.73
CA LEU A 201 9.45 7.77 2.64
C LEU A 201 9.02 6.86 3.81
N ARG A 202 9.05 7.37 5.04
CA ARG A 202 8.60 6.61 6.22
C ARG A 202 7.14 6.17 6.08
N ARG A 203 6.26 7.07 5.65
CA ARG A 203 4.84 6.73 5.41
C ARG A 203 4.68 5.62 4.37
N ARG A 204 5.47 5.63 3.28
CA ARG A 204 5.43 4.55 2.28
C ARG A 204 5.85 3.21 2.89
N CYS A 205 6.87 3.19 3.74
CA CYS A 205 7.27 1.98 4.47
C CYS A 205 6.13 1.48 5.37
N ASP A 206 5.53 2.36 6.17
CA ASP A 206 4.44 1.99 7.08
C ASP A 206 3.20 1.49 6.30
N THR A 207 2.91 2.08 5.13
CA THR A 207 1.83 1.61 4.25
C THR A 207 2.17 0.26 3.60
N ALA A 208 3.45 0.01 3.29
CA ALA A 208 3.90 -1.29 2.79
C ALA A 208 3.69 -2.38 3.85
N ASP A 209 4.06 -2.11 5.10
CA ASP A 209 3.84 -3.03 6.22
C ASP A 209 2.34 -3.29 6.46
N LEU A 210 1.51 -2.24 6.35
CA LEU A 210 0.05 -2.36 6.43
C LEU A 210 -0.51 -3.23 5.31
N TRP A 211 -0.03 -3.02 4.08
CA TRP A 211 -0.47 -3.81 2.94
C TRP A 211 -0.02 -5.27 3.03
N GLU A 212 1.21 -5.52 3.45
CA GLU A 212 1.70 -6.89 3.67
C GLU A 212 0.85 -7.60 4.71
N ALA A 213 0.53 -6.96 5.82
CA ALA A 213 -0.38 -7.49 6.83
C ALA A 213 -1.80 -7.74 6.27
N ALA A 214 -2.30 -6.85 5.40
CA ALA A 214 -3.59 -7.03 4.74
C ALA A 214 -3.62 -8.28 3.84
N LEU A 215 -2.56 -8.50 3.07
CA LEU A 215 -2.42 -9.68 2.20
C LEU A 215 -2.45 -10.98 3.00
N LEU A 216 -1.90 -11.00 4.21
CA LEU A 216 -1.92 -12.19 5.09
C LEU A 216 -3.33 -12.59 5.54
N GLY A 217 -4.33 -11.74 5.38
CA GLY A 217 -5.74 -12.10 5.49
C GLY A 217 -6.20 -13.15 4.46
N ASP A 218 -5.53 -13.30 3.32
CA ASP A 218 -5.82 -14.31 2.30
C ASP A 218 -5.02 -15.60 2.54
N ARG A 219 -5.67 -16.76 2.33
CA ARG A 219 -5.06 -18.08 2.57
C ARG A 219 -3.83 -18.32 1.71
N LEU A 220 -3.88 -17.98 0.42
CA LEU A 220 -2.77 -18.23 -0.50
C LEU A 220 -1.56 -17.38 -0.13
N TRP A 221 -1.78 -16.12 0.26
CA TRP A 221 -0.73 -15.22 0.71
C TRP A 221 -0.12 -15.69 2.03
N ARG A 222 -0.91 -16.23 2.98
CA ARG A 222 -0.38 -16.81 4.22
C ARG A 222 0.53 -18.00 3.92
N HIS A 223 0.11 -18.94 3.05
CA HIS A 223 0.96 -20.07 2.65
C HIS A 223 2.26 -19.60 1.99
N ARG A 224 2.19 -18.61 1.09
CA ARG A 224 3.40 -18.00 0.53
C ARG A 224 4.29 -17.37 1.60
N ALA A 225 3.70 -16.71 2.57
CA ALA A 225 4.41 -16.05 3.67
C ALA A 225 5.10 -17.05 4.63
N VAL A 226 4.61 -18.28 4.74
CA VAL A 226 5.33 -19.37 5.41
C VAL A 226 6.66 -19.64 4.69
N HIS A 227 6.65 -19.77 3.36
CA HIS A 227 7.86 -20.03 2.59
C HIS A 227 8.86 -18.87 2.62
N THR A 228 8.39 -17.64 2.82
CA THR A 228 9.25 -16.46 2.97
C THR A 228 9.62 -16.17 4.43
N GLY A 229 9.13 -16.96 5.39
CA GLY A 229 9.44 -16.84 6.81
C GLY A 229 8.69 -15.72 7.55
N HIS A 230 7.72 -15.03 6.91
CA HIS A 230 6.91 -13.99 7.55
C HIS A 230 5.77 -14.56 8.40
N VAL A 231 5.33 -15.78 8.11
CA VAL A 231 4.37 -16.54 8.93
C VAL A 231 5.06 -17.80 9.40
N THR A 232 4.87 -18.14 10.68
CA THR A 232 5.42 -19.35 11.26
C THR A 232 4.38 -20.02 12.15
N GLY A 233 4.53 -21.33 12.38
CA GLY A 233 3.73 -22.07 13.33
C GLY A 233 4.62 -22.95 14.19
N GLY A 234 4.11 -23.38 15.32
CA GLY A 234 4.81 -24.24 16.22
C GLY A 234 4.02 -24.60 17.46
N GLU A 235 4.62 -25.50 18.25
CA GLU A 235 4.07 -25.96 19.51
C GLU A 235 4.53 -25.07 20.68
N ILE A 236 3.64 -24.81 21.62
CA ILE A 236 3.97 -24.10 22.86
C ILE A 236 4.73 -25.05 23.79
N VAL A 237 6.01 -24.76 24.01
CA VAL A 237 6.89 -25.58 24.88
C VAL A 237 7.00 -25.04 26.30
N SER A 238 6.66 -23.75 26.51
CA SER A 238 6.67 -23.11 27.83
C SER A 238 5.62 -22.01 27.86
N ALA A 239 4.94 -21.85 29.00
CA ALA A 239 4.00 -20.77 29.23
C ALA A 239 4.02 -20.36 30.70
N ASN A 240 3.99 -19.04 30.97
CA ASN A 240 3.87 -18.45 32.29
C ASN A 240 2.87 -17.29 32.31
N ARG A 241 2.76 -16.56 33.41
CA ARG A 241 1.81 -15.43 33.53
C ARG A 241 2.05 -14.29 32.53
N ALA A 242 3.27 -14.10 32.04
CA ALA A 242 3.65 -12.94 31.23
C ALA A 242 3.93 -13.30 29.77
N SER A 243 4.34 -14.55 29.50
CA SER A 243 4.84 -14.98 28.19
C SER A 243 4.55 -16.45 27.91
N PHE A 244 4.70 -16.83 26.65
CA PHE A 244 4.81 -18.21 26.21
C PHE A 244 5.90 -18.34 25.15
N THR A 245 6.48 -19.54 25.03
CA THR A 245 7.52 -19.84 24.06
C THR A 245 7.02 -20.84 23.04
N VAL A 246 7.13 -20.48 21.78
CA VAL A 246 6.78 -21.32 20.63
C VAL A 246 8.05 -21.99 20.10
N ARG A 247 8.05 -23.30 19.98
CA ARG A 247 9.03 -24.06 19.22
C ARG A 247 8.57 -24.11 17.77
N CYS A 248 9.20 -23.31 16.92
CA CYS A 248 8.81 -23.20 15.52
C CYS A 248 9.15 -24.46 14.73
N GLU A 249 8.26 -24.83 13.81
CA GLU A 249 8.46 -25.92 12.85
C GLU A 249 9.65 -25.62 11.90
N ARG A 250 9.91 -24.35 11.63
CA ARG A 250 10.92 -23.89 10.68
C ARG A 250 11.90 -22.93 11.35
N MET A 251 13.18 -22.99 10.92
CA MET A 251 14.23 -22.08 11.43
C MET A 251 14.37 -20.79 10.60
N ASP A 252 13.82 -20.74 9.40
CA ASP A 252 13.93 -19.59 8.48
C ASP A 252 12.87 -18.50 8.73
N CYS A 253 12.35 -18.41 9.96
CA CYS A 253 11.42 -17.39 10.38
C CYS A 253 12.07 -16.00 10.39
N ARG A 254 11.34 -14.99 9.93
CA ARG A 254 11.77 -13.57 9.90
C ARG A 254 11.26 -12.75 11.07
N LEU A 255 10.41 -13.32 11.92
CA LEU A 255 10.00 -12.65 13.15
C LEU A 255 11.21 -12.51 14.08
N ARG A 256 11.39 -11.32 14.62
CA ARG A 256 12.55 -10.95 15.46
C ARG A 256 12.07 -10.27 16.73
N GLU A 257 12.93 -10.18 17.72
CA GLU A 257 12.74 -9.39 18.92
C GLU A 257 12.25 -7.98 18.57
N GLY A 258 11.25 -7.49 19.31
CA GLY A 258 10.57 -6.23 19.07
C GLY A 258 9.49 -6.24 17.98
N ASN A 259 9.31 -7.34 17.24
CA ASN A 259 8.22 -7.42 16.28
C ASN A 259 6.89 -7.63 17.00
N SER A 260 5.91 -6.76 16.71
CA SER A 260 4.53 -6.99 17.08
C SER A 260 3.95 -8.12 16.21
N VAL A 261 3.27 -9.05 16.85
CA VAL A 261 2.69 -10.23 16.20
C VAL A 261 1.22 -10.38 16.56
N CYS A 262 0.50 -10.98 15.64
CA CYS A 262 -0.82 -11.54 15.90
C CYS A 262 -0.79 -13.03 15.61
N GLY A 263 -1.63 -13.79 16.31
CA GLY A 263 -1.65 -15.24 16.19
C GLY A 263 -3.03 -15.84 16.43
N TRP A 264 -3.12 -17.13 16.11
CA TRP A 264 -4.32 -17.94 16.30
C TRP A 264 -3.93 -19.36 16.71
N HIS A 265 -4.89 -20.07 17.30
CA HIS A 265 -4.73 -21.46 17.66
C HIS A 265 -4.81 -22.36 16.42
N GLY A 266 -3.94 -23.36 16.36
CA GLY A 266 -3.86 -24.32 15.26
C GLY A 266 -2.89 -23.93 14.15
N GLY A 267 -2.92 -24.71 13.08
CA GLY A 267 -2.06 -24.54 11.92
C GLY A 267 -2.44 -23.34 11.03
N ILE A 268 -1.68 -23.14 9.96
CA ILE A 268 -1.86 -22.03 9.02
C ILE A 268 -3.28 -22.00 8.41
N ASP A 269 -3.88 -23.16 8.19
CA ASP A 269 -5.23 -23.29 7.63
C ASP A 269 -6.35 -23.06 8.65
N SER A 270 -6.05 -23.07 9.94
CA SER A 270 -7.02 -22.85 11.01
C SER A 270 -7.42 -21.37 11.20
N TYR A 271 -6.90 -20.46 10.38
CA TYR A 271 -7.24 -19.03 10.44
C TYR A 271 -8.66 -18.76 9.95
N GLU A 272 -9.55 -18.39 10.86
CA GLU A 272 -10.98 -18.11 10.60
C GLU A 272 -11.29 -16.63 10.44
N ARG A 273 -10.41 -15.85 9.82
CA ARG A 273 -10.51 -14.38 9.63
C ARG A 273 -10.46 -13.57 10.93
N SER A 274 -10.16 -14.19 12.05
CA SER A 274 -9.97 -13.52 13.33
C SER A 274 -8.64 -13.89 13.95
N VAL A 275 -7.99 -12.89 14.51
CA VAL A 275 -6.81 -13.06 15.33
C VAL A 275 -7.27 -13.43 16.73
N THR A 276 -6.72 -14.51 17.30
CA THR A 276 -7.08 -14.94 18.67
C THR A 276 -6.35 -14.13 19.71
N PHE A 277 -5.09 -13.73 19.43
CA PHE A 277 -4.28 -12.93 20.34
C PHE A 277 -3.32 -12.01 19.58
N THR A 278 -2.86 -10.97 20.26
CA THR A 278 -1.78 -10.09 19.83
C THR A 278 -0.70 -10.05 20.88
N GLY A 279 0.54 -9.85 20.50
CA GLY A 279 1.68 -9.80 21.42
C GLY A 279 2.91 -9.21 20.72
N GLU A 280 4.06 -9.35 21.38
CA GLU A 280 5.35 -8.91 20.89
C GLU A 280 6.37 -10.03 21.06
N ILE A 281 7.28 -10.21 20.11
CA ILE A 281 8.41 -11.13 20.24
C ILE A 281 9.41 -10.48 21.21
N ALA A 282 9.56 -11.06 22.39
CA ALA A 282 10.47 -10.57 23.40
C ALA A 282 11.86 -11.20 23.32
N ASP A 283 11.98 -12.40 22.74
CA ASP A 283 13.25 -13.10 22.55
C ASP A 283 13.17 -14.09 21.40
N THR A 284 14.32 -14.30 20.76
CA THR A 284 14.49 -15.32 19.71
C THR A 284 15.79 -16.09 19.98
N SER A 285 15.68 -17.41 20.12
CA SER A 285 16.82 -18.28 20.34
C SER A 285 16.76 -19.53 19.49
N ALA A 286 17.91 -20.09 19.15
CA ALA A 286 18.03 -21.37 18.46
C ALA A 286 18.55 -22.43 19.44
N CYS A 287 17.80 -23.50 19.58
CA CYS A 287 18.18 -24.59 20.49
C CYS A 287 17.86 -25.95 19.84
N GLN A 288 18.84 -26.87 19.85
CA GLN A 288 18.69 -28.23 19.35
C GLN A 288 18.05 -28.34 17.95
N GLY A 289 18.46 -27.45 17.03
CA GLY A 289 17.95 -27.44 15.65
C GLY A 289 16.53 -26.89 15.49
N ALA A 290 15.96 -26.24 16.51
CA ALA A 290 14.68 -25.54 16.46
C ALA A 290 14.84 -24.05 16.79
N LEU A 291 14.00 -23.22 16.21
CA LEU A 291 13.86 -21.80 16.57
C LEU A 291 12.81 -21.68 17.68
N LEU A 292 13.17 -21.00 18.74
CA LEU A 292 12.26 -20.65 19.85
C LEU A 292 11.93 -19.17 19.77
N LEU A 293 10.64 -18.85 19.81
CA LEU A 293 10.12 -17.47 19.86
C LEU A 293 9.38 -17.27 21.19
N THR A 294 9.83 -16.33 21.99
CA THR A 294 9.13 -15.96 23.23
C THR A 294 8.22 -14.77 22.95
N VAL A 295 6.93 -14.96 23.17
CA VAL A 295 5.88 -13.95 22.95
C VAL A 295 5.38 -13.42 24.28
N THR A 296 5.30 -12.09 24.40
CA THR A 296 4.81 -11.37 25.56
C THR A 296 3.64 -10.46 25.21
N GLY A 297 3.01 -9.83 26.23
CA GLY A 297 1.93 -8.85 26.02
C GLY A 297 0.58 -9.46 25.65
N VAL A 298 0.47 -10.78 25.63
CA VAL A 298 -0.80 -11.46 25.32
C VAL A 298 -1.74 -11.47 26.53
N ARG A 299 -3.01 -11.10 26.30
CA ARG A 299 -4.04 -11.15 27.34
C ARG A 299 -4.21 -12.55 27.88
N VAL A 300 -4.43 -12.66 29.19
CA VAL A 300 -4.46 -13.96 29.91
C VAL A 300 -5.51 -14.90 29.32
N GLU A 301 -6.71 -14.38 29.01
CA GLU A 301 -7.84 -15.13 28.48
C GLU A 301 -7.63 -15.67 27.05
N SER A 302 -6.72 -15.06 26.32
CA SER A 302 -6.40 -15.44 24.92
C SER A 302 -5.09 -16.21 24.79
N ARG A 303 -4.45 -16.52 25.93
CA ARG A 303 -3.11 -17.14 25.93
C ARG A 303 -3.21 -18.64 25.64
N PRO A 304 -2.40 -19.14 24.71
CA PRO A 304 -2.33 -20.59 24.43
C PRO A 304 -1.65 -21.33 25.59
N GLY A 305 -2.08 -22.58 25.81
CA GLY A 305 -1.49 -23.49 26.79
C GLY A 305 -0.32 -24.29 26.21
N ILE A 306 0.50 -24.89 27.13
CA ILE A 306 1.59 -25.79 26.77
C ILE A 306 1.04 -26.98 25.96
N GLY A 307 1.75 -27.40 24.91
CA GLY A 307 1.36 -28.47 24.00
C GLY A 307 0.37 -28.04 22.89
N GLN A 308 -0.18 -26.82 22.97
CA GLN A 308 -1.03 -26.31 21.91
C GLN A 308 -0.20 -25.83 20.73
N TRP A 309 -0.75 -26.03 19.53
CA TRP A 309 -0.18 -25.47 18.31
C TRP A 309 -0.71 -24.06 18.08
N VAL A 310 0.17 -23.14 17.68
CA VAL A 310 -0.18 -21.78 17.31
C VAL A 310 0.50 -21.40 16.01
N SER A 311 -0.11 -20.47 15.31
CA SER A 311 0.49 -19.79 14.17
C SER A 311 0.63 -18.30 14.47
N LEU A 312 1.73 -17.70 14.01
CA LEU A 312 2.10 -16.30 14.22
C LEU A 312 2.34 -15.61 12.87
N MET A 313 1.90 -14.37 12.77
CA MET A 313 2.22 -13.47 11.64
C MET A 313 2.50 -12.06 12.16
N PRO A 314 3.16 -11.18 11.39
CA PRO A 314 3.31 -9.78 11.75
C PRO A 314 1.95 -9.14 12.05
N ALA A 315 1.85 -8.39 13.13
CA ALA A 315 0.67 -7.58 13.40
C ALA A 315 0.65 -6.37 12.45
N PRO A 316 -0.54 -5.95 11.96
CA PRO A 316 -0.65 -4.74 11.18
C PRO A 316 -0.15 -3.55 12.03
N PRO A 317 0.52 -2.56 11.41
CA PRO A 317 0.95 -1.36 12.11
C PRO A 317 -0.28 -0.62 12.67
N ASN A 318 -0.10 0.03 13.81
CA ASN A 318 -1.17 0.83 14.40
C ASN A 318 -1.41 2.09 13.54
N THR A 319 -2.50 2.10 12.78
CA THR A 319 -2.87 3.20 11.88
C THR A 319 -3.07 4.53 12.61
N SER A 320 -3.48 4.51 13.90
CA SER A 320 -3.59 5.74 14.69
C SER A 320 -2.23 6.43 14.89
N MET A 321 -1.13 5.69 14.88
CA MET A 321 0.22 6.25 14.91
C MET A 321 0.63 6.80 13.54
N VAL A 322 0.23 6.18 12.44
CA VAL A 322 0.47 6.69 11.08
C VAL A 322 -0.25 8.03 10.87
N HIS A 323 -1.49 8.14 11.37
CA HIS A 323 -2.32 9.33 11.22
C HIS A 323 -2.03 10.45 12.24
N SER A 324 -1.48 10.14 13.41
CA SER A 324 -1.41 11.08 14.54
C SER A 324 -0.40 12.22 14.38
N GLY A 325 0.30 12.33 13.25
CA GLY A 325 1.33 13.36 13.04
C GLY A 325 2.51 13.25 14.02
N GLN A 326 2.58 12.16 14.79
CA GLN A 326 3.67 11.93 15.76
C GLN A 326 5.00 11.63 15.08
N TYR A 327 4.99 11.39 13.76
CA TYR A 327 6.18 11.41 12.93
C TYR A 327 6.68 12.84 12.73
N HIS A 328 7.01 13.52 13.81
CA HIS A 328 7.74 14.76 13.69
C HIS A 328 9.11 14.43 13.09
N TYR A 329 9.45 15.07 11.95
CA TYR A 329 10.76 14.95 11.31
C TYR A 329 11.93 15.06 12.31
N ARG A 330 11.74 15.78 13.42
CA ARG A 330 12.70 15.91 14.52
C ARG A 330 13.04 14.58 15.23
N ARG A 331 12.23 13.53 15.09
CA ARG A 331 12.49 12.20 15.66
C ARG A 331 13.28 11.29 14.72
N LEU A 332 13.34 11.61 13.42
CA LEU A 332 14.10 10.84 12.45
C LEU A 332 15.52 11.36 12.43
N GLN A 333 16.50 10.52 12.82
CA GLN A 333 17.92 10.93 12.91
C GLN A 333 18.44 11.55 11.61
N TRP A 334 18.08 10.97 10.47
CA TRP A 334 18.49 11.41 9.15
C TRP A 334 17.71 12.63 8.63
N SER A 335 16.64 13.05 9.27
CA SER A 335 15.90 14.28 8.97
C SER A 335 16.32 15.45 9.87
N ARG A 336 17.19 15.23 10.86
CA ARG A 336 17.71 16.32 11.69
C ARG A 336 18.63 17.20 10.86
N PRO A 337 18.50 18.54 10.93
CA PRO A 337 19.50 19.41 10.38
C PRO A 337 20.87 19.02 10.93
N VAL A 338 21.85 18.87 10.05
CA VAL A 338 23.24 18.70 10.50
C VAL A 338 23.55 19.97 11.31
N GLU A 339 23.71 19.83 12.62
CA GLU A 339 24.19 20.94 13.43
C GLU A 339 25.56 21.34 12.87
N ARG A 340 25.64 22.50 12.23
CA ARG A 340 26.92 23.07 11.83
C ARG A 340 27.71 23.24 13.12
N CYS A 341 28.70 22.39 13.29
CA CYS A 341 29.66 22.54 14.39
C CYS A 341 30.15 23.98 14.36
N LYS A 342 29.86 24.75 15.40
CA LYS A 342 30.30 26.14 15.56
C LYS A 342 31.82 26.29 15.65
N SER A 343 32.52 25.19 15.75
CA SER A 343 34.00 25.10 15.68
C SER A 343 34.37 24.64 14.28
N GLY A 344 34.84 25.51 13.42
CA GLY A 344 35.26 25.33 12.03
C GLY A 344 36.18 24.14 11.68
N ARG A 345 36.02 23.01 12.31
CA ARG A 345 36.68 21.73 11.98
C ARG A 345 35.61 20.76 11.48
N VAL A 346 35.62 20.53 10.18
CA VAL A 346 34.93 19.41 9.55
C VAL A 346 35.66 18.13 10.00
N SER A 347 35.13 17.45 11.00
CA SER A 347 35.52 16.04 11.22
C SER A 347 34.86 15.24 10.12
N ALA A 348 35.67 14.77 9.18
CA ALA A 348 35.23 13.79 8.18
C ALA A 348 34.74 12.54 8.94
N CYS A 349 33.46 12.39 9.07
CA CYS A 349 32.86 11.15 9.54
C CYS A 349 33.03 10.12 8.44
N GLY A 350 33.83 9.09 8.73
CA GLY A 350 34.31 8.11 7.77
C GLY A 350 33.16 7.45 6.99
N SER A 351 33.35 7.40 5.70
CA SER A 351 32.58 6.57 4.77
C SER A 351 32.76 5.12 5.15
N VAL A 352 31.74 4.52 5.76
CA VAL A 352 31.66 3.04 5.83
C VAL A 352 31.24 2.57 4.46
N VAL A 353 32.22 2.27 3.61
CA VAL A 353 32.01 1.49 2.39
C VAL A 353 31.71 0.07 2.83
N ALA A 354 30.46 -0.35 2.76
CA ALA A 354 30.11 -1.75 2.88
C ALA A 354 30.54 -2.45 1.60
N THR A 355 31.70 -3.12 1.64
CA THR A 355 32.09 -4.14 0.67
C THR A 355 31.22 -5.37 0.95
N MET A 356 30.31 -5.67 0.06
CA MET A 356 29.66 -6.99 0.00
C MET A 356 30.62 -7.97 -0.71
N PRO A 357 30.74 -9.24 -0.22
CA PRO A 357 31.35 -10.32 -0.94
C PRO A 357 30.44 -10.82 -2.07
#